data_93d09b0385f0de6a7e844c1c72f7bf63
#
_entry.id   93d09b0385f0de6a7e844c1c72f7bf63
#
_cell.length_a   1.000
_cell.length_b   1.000
_cell.length_c   1.000
_cell.angle_alpha   90.00
_cell.angle_beta   90.00
_cell.angle_gamma   90.00
#
_symmetry.space_group_name_H-M   'P 1'
#
loop_
_entity.id
_entity.type
_entity.pdbx_description
1 polymer ?
#
loop_
_entity_poly.entity_id
_entity_poly.type
_entity_poly.pdbx_seq_one_letter_code
_entity_poly.pdbx_strand_id
1 'polypeptide(L)'
;ERKEYCVIGLGASTPEKIWDIANFAEVIRFIRKKYRWTVCLCGGEKERFLYGQLKRLIDCEGVECHIGKTSMEEWAGMIRGAVLYVGNDSAGVHIAASVGTPSVVVVGKWQYRRFFPYEVEEKTGKERLPCAVFSKKQYDCVNCREKHRKKGEGNPACKRAIREGGPCRCLSDITADQVIEAIEHIMNEKSCAEMG
;
A
#
# COMPACT_ATOMS: atom_id res chain seq x y z
N GLU A 1 26.70 -5.78 -8.39
CA GLU A 1 25.82 -5.33 -7.29
C GLU A 1 24.37 -5.57 -7.69
N ARG A 2 23.59 -6.21 -6.81
CA ARG A 2 22.16 -6.47 -7.07
C ARG A 2 21.42 -5.14 -6.94
N LYS A 3 20.82 -4.68 -8.03
CA LYS A 3 20.10 -3.41 -8.05
C LYS A 3 18.90 -3.48 -7.11
N GLU A 4 18.83 -2.59 -6.13
CA GLU A 4 17.71 -2.53 -5.19
C GLU A 4 16.39 -2.21 -5.90
N TYR A 5 15.31 -2.77 -5.41
CA TYR A 5 13.98 -2.52 -5.94
C TYR A 5 12.91 -2.49 -4.84
N CYS A 6 11.84 -1.80 -5.10
CA CYS A 6 10.62 -1.85 -4.29
C CYS A 6 9.47 -2.50 -5.06
N VAL A 7 8.51 -3.02 -4.34
CA VAL A 7 7.27 -3.56 -4.92
C VAL A 7 6.11 -2.63 -4.59
N ILE A 8 5.29 -2.31 -5.60
CA ILE A 8 4.08 -1.50 -5.44
C ILE A 8 2.86 -2.28 -5.90
N GLY A 9 1.85 -2.36 -5.03
CA GLY A 9 0.53 -2.91 -5.32
C GLY A 9 -0.50 -1.82 -5.54
N LEU A 10 -0.92 -1.61 -6.80
CA LEU A 10 -1.86 -0.56 -7.18
C LEU A 10 -3.32 -0.88 -6.81
N GLY A 11 -3.65 -2.17 -6.72
CA GLY A 11 -5.01 -2.64 -6.58
C GLY A 11 -5.46 -2.93 -5.16
N ALA A 12 -6.75 -3.20 -5.03
CA ALA A 12 -7.38 -3.73 -3.84
C ALA A 12 -8.55 -4.64 -4.21
N SER A 13 -9.11 -5.34 -3.22
CA SER A 13 -10.25 -6.26 -3.42
C SER A 13 -11.51 -5.57 -3.95
N THR A 14 -11.66 -4.27 -3.71
CA THR A 14 -12.82 -3.48 -4.16
C THR A 14 -12.38 -2.06 -4.56
N PRO A 15 -13.07 -1.44 -5.54
CA PRO A 15 -12.68 -0.12 -6.07
C PRO A 15 -12.57 0.98 -5.02
N GLU A 16 -13.45 0.99 -4.03
CA GLU A 16 -13.48 1.99 -2.97
C GLU A 16 -12.27 1.95 -2.02
N LYS A 17 -11.46 0.89 -2.12
CA LYS A 17 -10.20 0.74 -1.39
C LYS A 17 -8.96 1.12 -2.21
N ILE A 18 -9.13 1.46 -3.48
CA ILE A 18 -8.03 1.83 -4.36
C ILE A 18 -7.70 3.30 -4.14
N TRP A 19 -6.48 3.57 -3.73
CA TRP A 19 -5.96 4.93 -3.62
C TRP A 19 -5.74 5.54 -5.00
N ASP A 20 -5.80 6.86 -5.10
CA ASP A 20 -5.70 7.57 -6.37
C ASP A 20 -4.38 7.24 -7.10
N ILE A 21 -4.49 6.91 -8.38
CA ILE A 21 -3.34 6.58 -9.22
C ILE A 21 -2.39 7.76 -9.40
N ALA A 22 -2.90 8.99 -9.35
CA ALA A 22 -2.06 10.18 -9.41
C ALA A 22 -1.11 10.28 -8.20
N ASN A 23 -1.59 9.93 -7.01
CA ASN A 23 -0.77 9.86 -5.82
C ASN A 23 0.28 8.73 -5.89
N PHE A 24 -0.08 7.56 -6.41
CA PHE A 24 0.91 6.51 -6.69
C PHE A 24 1.99 6.98 -7.68
N ALA A 25 1.60 7.75 -8.69
CA ALA A 25 2.55 8.32 -9.65
C ALA A 25 3.56 9.25 -8.97
N GLU A 26 3.12 10.08 -8.03
CA GLU A 26 4.01 10.95 -7.26
C GLU A 26 4.97 10.17 -6.35
N VAL A 27 4.47 9.14 -5.65
CA VAL A 27 5.29 8.26 -4.84
C VAL A 27 6.34 7.53 -5.70
N ILE A 28 5.98 7.04 -6.88
CA ILE A 28 6.91 6.38 -7.81
C ILE A 28 7.99 7.35 -8.26
N ARG A 29 7.64 8.57 -8.66
CA ARG A 29 8.63 9.60 -9.04
C ARG A 29 9.58 9.91 -7.89
N PHE A 30 9.07 10.03 -6.67
CA PHE A 30 9.89 10.26 -5.48
C PHE A 30 10.89 9.12 -5.26
N ILE A 31 10.43 7.86 -5.26
CA ILE A 31 11.27 6.67 -5.08
C ILE A 31 12.36 6.62 -6.15
N ARG A 32 12.00 6.83 -7.40
CA ARG A 32 12.93 6.82 -8.53
C ARG A 32 13.96 7.94 -8.42
N LYS A 33 13.56 9.13 -8.05
CA LYS A 33 14.45 10.29 -7.92
C LYS A 33 15.41 10.17 -6.75
N LYS A 34 14.88 9.78 -5.57
CA LYS A 34 15.65 9.78 -4.32
C LYS A 34 16.53 8.55 -4.16
N TYR A 35 15.95 7.36 -4.37
CA TYR A 35 16.63 6.09 -4.10
C TYR A 35 17.17 5.41 -5.35
N ARG A 36 16.73 5.80 -6.54
CA ARG A 36 17.04 5.17 -7.83
C ARG A 36 16.71 3.69 -7.92
N TRP A 37 15.81 3.20 -7.06
CA TRP A 37 15.36 1.82 -7.08
C TRP A 37 14.52 1.51 -8.33
N THR A 38 14.59 0.28 -8.78
CA THR A 38 13.59 -0.24 -9.73
C THR A 38 12.26 -0.36 -9.00
N VAL A 39 11.17 0.04 -9.66
CA VAL A 39 9.80 -0.10 -9.13
C VAL A 39 9.12 -1.27 -9.83
N CYS A 40 8.85 -2.35 -9.11
CA CYS A 40 8.12 -3.52 -9.61
C CYS A 40 6.64 -3.39 -9.26
N LEU A 41 5.80 -3.22 -10.26
CA LEU A 41 4.34 -3.17 -10.09
C LEU A 41 3.79 -4.60 -10.11
N CYS A 42 3.21 -5.05 -9.00
CA CYS A 42 2.67 -6.39 -8.86
C CYS A 42 1.18 -6.36 -8.52
N GLY A 43 0.46 -7.41 -8.95
CA GLY A 43 -0.96 -7.56 -8.70
C GLY A 43 -1.61 -8.54 -9.66
N GLY A 44 -2.91 -8.77 -9.52
CA GLY A 44 -3.69 -9.64 -10.39
C GLY A 44 -4.04 -9.01 -11.74
N GLU A 45 -4.44 -9.83 -12.71
CA GLU A 45 -4.80 -9.39 -14.08
C GLU A 45 -5.85 -8.27 -14.08
N LYS A 46 -6.80 -8.30 -13.14
CA LYS A 46 -7.85 -7.27 -13.01
C LYS A 46 -7.31 -5.86 -12.77
N GLU A 47 -6.06 -5.73 -12.34
CA GLU A 47 -5.43 -4.45 -12.03
C GLU A 47 -4.69 -3.83 -13.22
N ARG A 48 -4.67 -4.52 -14.36
CA ARG A 48 -3.98 -4.05 -15.57
C ARG A 48 -4.48 -2.69 -16.09
N PHE A 49 -5.75 -2.37 -15.84
CA PHE A 49 -6.30 -1.06 -16.19
C PHE A 49 -5.68 0.08 -15.36
N LEU A 50 -5.34 -0.16 -14.09
CA LEU A 50 -4.67 0.81 -13.21
C LEU A 50 -3.27 1.13 -13.74
N TYR A 51 -2.54 0.12 -14.19
CA TYR A 51 -1.27 0.34 -14.87
C TYR A 51 -1.43 1.15 -16.16
N GLY A 52 -2.50 0.92 -16.93
CA GLY A 52 -2.84 1.72 -18.09
C GLY A 52 -3.06 3.21 -17.78
N GLN A 53 -3.67 3.52 -16.63
CA GLN A 53 -3.81 4.89 -16.15
C GLN A 53 -2.46 5.46 -15.67
N LEU A 54 -1.71 4.70 -14.89
CA LEU A 54 -0.42 5.12 -14.35
C LEU A 54 0.60 5.49 -15.44
N LYS A 55 0.69 4.71 -16.51
CA LYS A 55 1.59 4.97 -17.65
C LYS A 55 1.39 6.33 -18.32
N ARG A 56 0.23 6.93 -18.18
CA ARG A 56 -0.03 8.28 -18.71
C ARG A 56 0.48 9.38 -17.81
N LEU A 57 0.85 9.05 -16.60
CA LEU A 57 1.23 9.98 -15.54
C LEU A 57 2.73 9.96 -15.23
N ILE A 58 3.45 8.89 -15.59
CA ILE A 58 4.87 8.72 -15.26
C ILE A 58 5.69 8.37 -16.50
N ASP A 59 6.98 8.68 -16.46
CA ASP A 59 7.97 7.99 -17.28
C ASP A 59 8.15 6.57 -16.75
N CYS A 60 8.13 5.59 -17.66
CA CYS A 60 8.25 4.17 -17.31
C CYS A 60 9.71 3.70 -17.17
N GLU A 61 10.70 4.57 -17.33
CA GLU A 61 12.09 4.20 -17.09
C GLU A 61 12.27 3.71 -15.66
N GLY A 62 12.82 2.49 -15.51
CA GLY A 62 13.00 1.84 -14.21
C GLY A 62 11.72 1.43 -13.49
N VAL A 63 10.61 1.29 -14.24
CA VAL A 63 9.35 0.72 -13.76
C VAL A 63 9.05 -0.56 -14.52
N GLU A 64 8.95 -1.66 -13.81
CA GLU A 64 8.65 -2.99 -14.35
C GLU A 64 7.22 -3.42 -14.02
N CYS A 65 6.48 -3.90 -15.00
CA CYS A 65 5.11 -4.35 -14.81
C CYS A 65 5.02 -5.89 -14.78
N HIS A 66 4.73 -6.41 -13.59
CA HIS A 66 4.49 -7.82 -13.32
C HIS A 66 2.99 -8.13 -13.05
N ILE A 67 2.11 -7.14 -13.22
CA ILE A 67 0.66 -7.30 -13.01
C ILE A 67 0.10 -8.39 -13.96
N GLY A 68 -0.52 -9.40 -13.36
CA GLY A 68 -1.08 -10.56 -14.07
C GLY A 68 -0.03 -11.51 -14.67
N LYS A 69 1.24 -11.40 -14.26
CA LYS A 69 2.34 -12.21 -14.81
C LYS A 69 3.00 -13.12 -13.76
N THR A 70 2.60 -13.03 -12.51
CA THR A 70 3.20 -13.78 -11.40
C THR A 70 2.15 -14.65 -10.73
N SER A 71 2.57 -15.84 -10.32
CA SER A 71 1.87 -16.63 -9.32
C SER A 71 1.92 -15.94 -7.95
N MET A 72 1.15 -16.43 -6.99
CA MET A 72 1.20 -15.92 -5.61
C MET A 72 2.56 -16.15 -4.95
N GLU A 73 3.19 -17.30 -5.25
CA GLU A 73 4.52 -17.68 -4.74
C GLU A 73 5.62 -16.77 -5.32
N GLU A 74 5.59 -16.52 -6.63
CA GLU A 74 6.53 -15.60 -7.29
C GLU A 74 6.36 -14.18 -6.75
N TRP A 75 5.13 -13.71 -6.56
CA TRP A 75 4.86 -12.42 -5.97
C TRP A 75 5.39 -12.32 -4.53
N ALA A 76 5.17 -13.33 -3.70
CA ALA A 76 5.74 -13.38 -2.36
C ALA A 76 7.28 -13.40 -2.39
N GLY A 77 7.89 -14.11 -3.33
CA GLY A 77 9.33 -14.10 -3.57
C GLY A 77 9.85 -12.70 -3.94
N MET A 78 9.15 -11.99 -4.84
CA MET A 78 9.49 -10.61 -5.19
C MET A 78 9.37 -9.68 -3.99
N ILE A 79 8.32 -9.77 -3.19
CA ILE A 79 8.15 -8.95 -1.99
C ILE A 79 9.25 -9.24 -0.98
N ARG A 80 9.60 -10.52 -0.76
CA ARG A 80 10.70 -10.91 0.16
C ARG A 80 12.04 -10.31 -0.23
N GLY A 81 12.34 -10.21 -1.52
CA GLY A 81 13.58 -9.63 -2.04
C GLY A 81 13.58 -8.11 -2.15
N ALA A 82 12.45 -7.45 -1.94
CA ALA A 82 12.31 -6.01 -2.04
C ALA A 82 12.82 -5.29 -0.78
N VAL A 83 13.33 -4.08 -0.96
CA VAL A 83 13.70 -3.20 0.17
C VAL A 83 12.47 -2.60 0.85
N LEU A 84 11.36 -2.47 0.11
CA LEU A 84 10.11 -1.86 0.56
C LEU A 84 8.91 -2.39 -0.24
N TYR A 85 7.78 -2.57 0.41
CA TYR A 85 6.47 -2.72 -0.23
C TYR A 85 5.60 -1.48 0.03
N VAL A 86 4.91 -0.98 -0.99
CA VAL A 86 3.92 0.10 -0.85
C VAL A 86 2.61 -0.32 -1.52
N GLY A 87 1.48 -0.11 -0.87
CA GLY A 87 0.20 -0.45 -1.50
C GLY A 87 -1.04 -0.12 -0.69
N ASN A 88 -2.18 -0.50 -1.23
CA ASN A 88 -3.46 -0.44 -0.54
C ASN A 88 -3.59 -1.57 0.50
N ASP A 89 -4.64 -1.51 1.33
CA ASP A 89 -5.06 -2.62 2.19
C ASP A 89 -5.54 -3.80 1.33
N SER A 90 -4.59 -4.65 0.94
CA SER A 90 -4.74 -5.78 0.03
C SER A 90 -3.80 -6.93 0.40
N ALA A 91 -3.83 -8.03 -0.35
CA ALA A 91 -3.00 -9.21 -0.09
C ALA A 91 -1.50 -8.89 0.02
N GLY A 92 -0.99 -7.95 -0.80
CA GLY A 92 0.45 -7.65 -0.85
C GLY A 92 1.04 -7.15 0.47
N VAL A 93 0.31 -6.33 1.24
CA VAL A 93 0.79 -5.87 2.55
C VAL A 93 0.83 -7.00 3.59
N HIS A 94 -0.12 -7.94 3.52
CA HIS A 94 -0.12 -9.12 4.40
C HIS A 94 1.03 -10.06 4.04
N ILE A 95 1.32 -10.24 2.75
CA ILE A 95 2.49 -10.97 2.28
C ILE A 95 3.77 -10.29 2.75
N ALA A 96 3.90 -8.97 2.60
CA ALA A 96 5.08 -8.22 3.05
C ALA A 96 5.35 -8.44 4.54
N ALA A 97 4.31 -8.37 5.38
CA ALA A 97 4.42 -8.66 6.79
C ALA A 97 4.87 -10.11 7.06
N SER A 98 4.31 -11.09 6.35
CA SER A 98 4.64 -12.52 6.54
C SER A 98 6.08 -12.88 6.16
N VAL A 99 6.66 -12.15 5.19
CA VAL A 99 8.06 -12.37 4.74
C VAL A 99 9.05 -11.40 5.36
N GLY A 100 8.60 -10.52 6.25
CA GLY A 100 9.44 -9.56 6.97
C GLY A 100 9.92 -8.36 6.14
N THR A 101 9.24 -8.05 5.03
CA THR A 101 9.56 -6.88 4.20
C THR A 101 8.91 -5.63 4.80
N PRO A 102 9.67 -4.54 5.05
CA PRO A 102 9.09 -3.27 5.46
C PRO A 102 8.02 -2.80 4.49
N SER A 103 6.93 -2.24 5.02
CA SER A 103 5.83 -1.86 4.15
C SER A 103 5.10 -0.60 4.61
N VAL A 104 4.64 0.19 3.63
CA VAL A 104 3.72 1.31 3.82
C VAL A 104 2.38 0.95 3.20
N VAL A 105 1.32 1.02 4.00
CA VAL A 105 -0.04 0.70 3.55
C VAL A 105 -0.95 1.92 3.64
N VAL A 106 -1.65 2.22 2.55
CA VAL A 106 -2.67 3.26 2.50
C VAL A 106 -4.01 2.65 2.92
N VAL A 107 -4.58 3.15 4.02
CA VAL A 107 -5.72 2.52 4.70
C VAL A 107 -6.89 3.47 4.84
N GLY A 108 -8.06 3.05 4.39
CA GLY A 108 -9.31 3.72 4.71
C GLY A 108 -9.63 3.61 6.21
N LYS A 109 -10.24 4.66 6.78
CA LYS A 109 -10.48 4.78 8.22
C LYS A 109 -11.23 3.61 8.86
N TRP A 110 -12.10 2.95 8.11
CA TRP A 110 -12.86 1.79 8.58
C TRP A 110 -12.02 0.50 8.71
N GLN A 111 -10.86 0.42 8.03
CA GLN A 111 -9.92 -0.69 8.13
C GLN A 111 -8.84 -0.48 9.20
N TYR A 112 -8.60 0.78 9.58
CA TYR A 112 -7.63 1.12 10.61
C TYR A 112 -7.99 0.42 11.94
N ARG A 113 -6.99 -0.19 12.56
CA ARG A 113 -7.13 -1.06 13.74
C ARG A 113 -7.95 -2.35 13.52
N ARG A 114 -8.21 -2.72 12.27
CA ARG A 114 -8.77 -4.04 11.98
C ARG A 114 -7.68 -5.07 11.75
N PHE A 115 -6.67 -4.69 10.98
CA PHE A 115 -5.52 -5.51 10.62
C PHE A 115 -4.21 -4.82 10.93
N PHE A 116 -4.17 -3.49 11.01
CA PHE A 116 -2.98 -2.67 11.18
C PHE A 116 -3.10 -1.72 12.37
N PRO A 117 -2.01 -1.50 13.15
CA PRO A 117 -0.78 -2.29 13.13
C PRO A 117 -1.06 -3.73 13.58
N TYR A 118 -0.23 -4.68 13.18
CA TYR A 118 -0.28 -6.02 13.76
C TYR A 118 0.17 -5.96 15.22
N GLU A 119 -0.56 -6.65 16.10
CA GLU A 119 -0.09 -6.89 17.46
C GLU A 119 0.97 -7.98 17.40
N VAL A 120 2.24 -7.62 17.51
CA VAL A 120 3.35 -8.56 17.56
C VAL A 120 3.88 -8.55 18.99
N GLU A 121 4.02 -9.70 19.62
CA GLU A 121 4.71 -9.82 20.90
C GLU A 121 6.16 -9.36 20.74
N GLU A 122 6.61 -8.45 21.62
CA GLU A 122 7.94 -7.86 21.66
C GLU A 122 9.03 -8.92 21.93
N LYS A 123 9.37 -9.74 20.95
CA LYS A 123 10.43 -10.76 21.12
C LYS A 123 11.75 -10.44 20.43
N THR A 124 11.84 -9.43 19.57
CA THR A 124 13.06 -9.20 18.77
C THR A 124 13.52 -7.74 18.66
N GLY A 125 12.89 -6.77 19.30
CA GLY A 125 13.34 -5.36 19.31
C GLY A 125 13.34 -4.64 17.94
N LYS A 126 12.83 -5.26 16.88
CA LYS A 126 12.72 -4.68 15.53
C LYS A 126 11.37 -5.04 14.95
N GLU A 127 10.35 -4.36 15.40
CA GLU A 127 9.00 -4.50 14.88
C GLU A 127 8.92 -3.97 13.45
N ARG A 128 8.87 -4.88 12.48
CA ARG A 128 8.60 -4.56 11.07
C ARG A 128 7.10 -4.59 10.81
N LEU A 129 6.39 -3.75 11.55
CA LEU A 129 4.95 -3.57 11.34
C LEU A 129 4.72 -2.72 10.09
N PRO A 130 3.64 -2.99 9.29
CA PRO A 130 3.30 -2.10 8.22
C PRO A 130 3.00 -0.70 8.78
N CYS A 131 3.66 0.32 8.24
CA CYS A 131 3.33 1.70 8.53
C CYS A 131 2.00 2.04 7.83
N ALA A 132 0.94 2.19 8.62
CA ALA A 132 -0.38 2.50 8.11
C ALA A 132 -0.57 4.01 7.96
N VAL A 133 -0.75 4.46 6.72
CA VAL A 133 -1.09 5.85 6.41
C VAL A 133 -2.60 5.97 6.27
N PHE A 134 -3.21 6.84 7.07
CA PHE A 134 -4.65 7.07 7.09
C PHE A 134 -4.97 8.54 7.30
N SER A 135 -6.15 8.98 6.83
CA SER A 135 -6.58 10.36 7.04
C SER A 135 -6.88 10.65 8.51
N LYS A 136 -6.28 11.72 9.04
CA LYS A 136 -6.55 12.23 10.41
C LYS A 136 -7.83 13.04 10.48
N LYS A 137 -8.45 13.44 9.36
CA LYS A 137 -9.69 14.21 9.31
C LYS A 137 -10.85 13.45 9.95
N GLN A 138 -11.77 14.19 10.56
CA GLN A 138 -13.03 13.63 11.03
C GLN A 138 -14.06 13.64 9.89
N TYR A 139 -14.87 12.59 9.82
CA TYR A 139 -15.92 12.41 8.81
C TYR A 139 -17.20 11.97 9.52
N ASP A 140 -18.35 12.34 8.94
CA ASP A 140 -19.66 11.91 9.43
C ASP A 140 -19.83 10.38 9.43
N CYS A 141 -18.99 9.69 8.65
CA CYS A 141 -18.94 8.24 8.55
C CYS A 141 -17.86 7.60 9.44
N VAL A 142 -17.29 8.33 10.40
CA VAL A 142 -16.44 7.77 11.45
C VAL A 142 -17.23 6.73 12.21
N ASN A 143 -16.74 5.52 12.37
CA ASN A 143 -17.44 4.32 12.82
C ASN A 143 -18.29 3.64 11.73
N CYS A 144 -17.95 3.84 10.47
CA CYS A 144 -18.52 3.11 9.34
C CYS A 144 -18.65 1.59 9.60
N ARG A 145 -17.64 1.02 10.30
CA ARG A 145 -17.58 -0.39 10.67
C ARG A 145 -18.69 -0.79 11.66
N GLU A 146 -19.01 0.05 12.63
CA GLU A 146 -20.01 -0.24 13.65
C GLU A 146 -21.43 -0.04 13.13
N LYS A 147 -21.63 1.02 12.33
CA LYS A 147 -22.95 1.39 11.79
C LYS A 147 -23.47 0.44 10.70
N HIS A 148 -22.60 -0.32 10.04
CA HIS A 148 -22.95 -1.13 8.87
C HIS A 148 -22.70 -2.62 9.04
N ARG A 149 -22.26 -3.07 10.22
CA ARG A 149 -22.03 -4.47 10.53
C ARG A 149 -23.33 -5.17 10.95
N LYS A 150 -24.14 -5.58 10.01
CA LYS A 150 -25.14 -6.62 10.28
C LYS A 150 -24.44 -7.98 10.33
N LYS A 151 -24.78 -8.78 11.34
CA LYS A 151 -24.25 -10.13 11.54
C LYS A 151 -24.56 -10.96 10.28
N GLY A 152 -23.53 -11.44 9.56
CA GLY A 152 -23.68 -12.27 8.36
C GLY A 152 -23.52 -11.55 7.01
N GLU A 153 -23.47 -10.22 6.96
CA GLU A 153 -23.12 -9.50 5.74
C GLU A 153 -21.59 -9.41 5.60
N GLY A 154 -21.09 -9.67 4.40
CA GLY A 154 -19.68 -9.48 4.05
C GLY A 154 -19.20 -8.05 4.32
N ASN A 155 -17.95 -7.78 4.03
CA ASN A 155 -17.31 -6.48 4.24
C ASN A 155 -18.21 -5.34 3.70
N PRO A 156 -18.76 -4.46 4.54
CA PRO A 156 -19.60 -3.38 4.03
C PRO A 156 -18.75 -2.44 3.20
N ALA A 157 -19.03 -2.39 1.92
CA ALA A 157 -18.46 -1.37 1.05
C ALA A 157 -18.90 0.02 1.52
N CYS A 158 -18.08 1.03 1.29
CA CYS A 158 -18.44 2.41 1.63
C CYS A 158 -19.67 2.84 0.83
N LYS A 159 -20.83 2.92 1.46
CA LYS A 159 -22.09 3.30 0.80
C LYS A 159 -22.01 4.63 0.07
N ARG A 160 -21.18 5.55 0.56
CA ARG A 160 -20.92 6.84 -0.09
C ARG A 160 -20.10 6.66 -1.37
N ALA A 161 -19.01 5.90 -1.32
CA ALA A 161 -18.19 5.62 -2.48
C ALA A 161 -18.98 4.88 -3.57
N ILE A 162 -19.85 3.93 -3.19
CA ILE A 162 -20.72 3.24 -4.14
C ILE A 162 -21.69 4.21 -4.81
N ARG A 163 -22.28 5.13 -4.05
CA ARG A 163 -23.26 6.10 -4.57
C ARG A 163 -22.61 7.15 -5.46
N GLU A 164 -21.41 7.64 -5.09
CA GLU A 164 -20.71 8.74 -5.74
C GLU A 164 -19.71 8.26 -6.81
N GLY A 165 -19.40 6.95 -6.80
CA GLY A 165 -18.30 6.37 -7.59
C GLY A 165 -16.92 6.73 -7.04
N GLY A 166 -15.96 5.83 -7.17
CA GLY A 166 -14.57 6.07 -6.77
C GLY A 166 -14.21 5.63 -5.35
N PRO A 167 -13.04 6.05 -4.81
CA PRO A 167 -12.56 5.62 -3.51
C PRO A 167 -13.34 6.23 -2.35
N CYS A 168 -13.22 5.63 -1.16
CA CYS A 168 -13.74 6.22 0.06
C CYS A 168 -13.11 7.61 0.29
N ARG A 169 -13.90 8.60 0.72
CA ARG A 169 -13.40 9.96 1.00
C ARG A 169 -12.21 9.97 1.96
N CYS A 170 -12.25 9.12 3.00
CA CYS A 170 -11.13 8.98 3.94
C CYS A 170 -9.87 8.39 3.31
N LEU A 171 -9.96 7.80 2.14
CA LEU A 171 -8.82 7.34 1.33
C LEU A 171 -8.36 8.43 0.36
N SER A 172 -9.31 9.11 -0.30
CA SER A 172 -9.00 10.22 -1.22
C SER A 172 -8.29 11.40 -0.54
N ASP A 173 -8.50 11.58 0.75
CA ASP A 173 -7.87 12.67 1.52
C ASP A 173 -6.42 12.35 1.98
N ILE A 174 -5.93 11.16 1.67
CA ILE A 174 -4.52 10.79 1.93
C ILE A 174 -3.70 11.27 0.75
N THR A 175 -2.73 12.14 1.01
CA THR A 175 -1.86 12.71 -0.02
C THR A 175 -0.62 11.86 -0.27
N ALA A 176 0.04 12.06 -1.41
CA ALA A 176 1.31 11.42 -1.71
C ALA A 176 2.39 11.79 -0.68
N ASP A 177 2.42 13.05 -0.22
CA ASP A 177 3.39 13.51 0.78
C ASP A 177 3.32 12.72 2.09
N GLN A 178 2.12 12.39 2.57
CA GLN A 178 1.96 11.58 3.78
C GLN A 178 2.54 10.16 3.63
N VAL A 179 2.43 9.59 2.42
CA VAL A 179 3.01 8.28 2.11
C VAL A 179 4.53 8.38 1.94
N ILE A 180 5.01 9.45 1.35
CA ILE A 180 6.44 9.76 1.21
C ILE A 180 7.10 9.93 2.58
N GLU A 181 6.50 10.70 3.48
CA GLU A 181 6.97 10.84 4.86
C GLU A 181 7.08 9.49 5.58
N ALA A 182 6.08 8.62 5.40
CA ALA A 182 6.10 7.27 5.97
C ALA A 182 7.22 6.40 5.39
N ILE A 183 7.49 6.51 4.08
CA ILE A 183 8.60 5.82 3.42
C ILE A 183 9.94 6.30 3.98
N GLU A 184 10.12 7.62 4.08
CA GLU A 184 11.36 8.20 4.62
C GLU A 184 11.60 7.79 6.07
N HIS A 185 10.56 7.78 6.90
CA HIS A 185 10.65 7.33 8.28
C HIS A 185 11.16 5.89 8.38
N ILE A 186 10.54 4.95 7.66
CA ILE A 186 10.95 3.54 7.63
C ILE A 186 12.40 3.37 7.12
N MET A 187 12.77 4.12 6.09
CA MET A 187 14.09 3.98 5.49
C MET A 187 15.18 4.58 6.37
N ASN A 188 14.91 5.68 7.09
CA ASN A 188 15.85 6.28 8.03
C ASN A 188 16.08 5.38 9.27
N GLU A 189 15.05 4.72 9.77
CA GLU A 189 15.20 3.75 10.87
C GLU A 189 16.08 2.56 10.47
N LYS A 190 16.00 2.11 9.20
CA LYS A 190 16.91 1.08 8.67
C LYS A 190 18.37 1.52 8.69
N SER A 191 18.67 2.74 8.27
CA SER A 191 20.04 3.25 8.21
C SER A 191 20.69 3.35 9.59
N CYS A 192 19.94 3.71 10.63
CA CYS A 192 20.43 3.72 12.01
C CYS A 192 20.70 2.32 12.58
N ALA A 193 19.96 1.30 12.10
CA ALA A 193 20.11 -0.07 12.58
C ALA A 193 21.29 -0.84 11.91
N GLU A 194 21.77 -0.38 10.76
CA GLU A 194 22.92 -0.96 10.05
C GLU A 194 24.25 -0.34 10.48
N MET A 195 24.23 0.79 11.19
CA MET A 195 25.42 1.47 11.69
C MET A 195 25.73 1.16 13.19
N GLY A 196 25.00 0.30 13.84
CA GLY A 196 25.21 -0.18 15.22
C GLY A 196 25.44 -1.67 15.28
#